data_f29c63ac25ba398a3de1fed7758a6f76
#
_entry.id   f29c63ac25ba398a3de1fed7758a6f76
#
_cell.length_a   1.000
_cell.length_b   1.000
_cell.length_c   1.000
_cell.angle_alpha   90.00
_cell.angle_beta   90.00
_cell.angle_gamma   90.00
#
_symmetry.space_group_name_H-M   'P 1'
#
loop_
_entity.id
_entity.type
_entity.pdbx_description
1 polymer ?
#
loop_
_entity_poly.entity_id
_entity_poly.type
_entity_poly.pdbx_seq_one_letter_code
_entity_poly.pdbx_strand_id
1 'polypeptide(L)'
;MCIRDRAKPVAVLGHSQGVLAVHMTRAIEAAGSIEAAGKTLDEILAVAALIGAAGTRRVRELGLNPKYGEASPMLSVKGATREQVEALVKRVNNARGPISIAVTNSDNHHVLSGYPEDLAALALEAEREHKHQAKLREQKLHGGTVFNPTLEYLEVTLPFHSPLMAEAVEQTVSWAGACGFDQDRTRALAEEVLLNHVDWNARVKALFNAADPAKLWIVDLGPGNTLGKLIGNVVQGTGIGVVEATTLSERSTLSTLESE
;
A
#
# COMPACT_ATOMS: atom_id res chain seq x y z
N MET A 1 -10.75 21.34 25.39
CA MET A 1 -11.74 20.25 25.21
C MET A 1 -11.11 19.22 24.28
N CYS A 2 -10.96 17.97 24.67
CA CYS A 2 -10.19 16.97 23.90
C CYS A 2 -11.07 16.46 22.75
N ILE A 3 -10.54 16.35 21.53
CA ILE A 3 -11.17 15.66 20.37
C ILE A 3 -11.75 14.29 20.79
N ARG A 4 -11.20 13.72 21.85
CA ARG A 4 -11.60 12.43 22.44
C ARG A 4 -13.10 12.31 22.75
N ASP A 5 -13.79 13.42 23.00
CA ASP A 5 -15.14 13.37 23.55
C ASP A 5 -16.25 13.67 22.53
N ARG A 6 -15.95 14.10 21.31
CA ARG A 6 -16.96 14.54 20.33
C ARG A 6 -16.85 14.00 18.91
N ALA A 7 -15.66 13.78 18.37
CA ALA A 7 -15.48 13.27 17.01
C ALA A 7 -15.16 11.78 17.03
N LYS A 8 -16.11 10.95 16.59
CA LYS A 8 -15.84 9.53 16.33
C LYS A 8 -15.39 9.38 14.88
N PRO A 9 -14.27 8.66 14.61
CA PRO A 9 -13.87 8.39 13.25
C PRO A 9 -14.97 7.57 12.55
N VAL A 10 -15.30 7.95 11.33
CA VAL A 10 -16.24 7.21 10.48
C VAL A 10 -15.58 5.91 9.99
N ALA A 11 -14.28 5.99 9.74
CA ALA A 11 -13.48 4.83 9.33
C ALA A 11 -12.00 5.04 9.70
N VAL A 12 -11.30 3.92 9.87
CA VAL A 12 -9.83 3.89 10.00
C VAL A 12 -9.28 3.06 8.84
N LEU A 13 -8.38 3.64 8.07
CA LEU A 13 -7.74 2.98 6.93
C LEU A 13 -6.24 2.81 7.17
N GLY A 14 -5.70 1.70 6.71
CA GLY A 14 -4.27 1.42 6.67
C GLY A 14 -3.81 1.14 5.24
N HIS A 15 -2.72 1.78 4.83
CA HIS A 15 -2.05 1.50 3.57
C HIS A 15 -0.92 0.50 3.82
N SER A 16 -0.93 -0.62 3.09
CA SER A 16 0.11 -1.66 3.25
C SER A 16 0.28 -2.07 4.72
N GLN A 17 1.46 -1.95 5.30
CA GLN A 17 1.73 -2.27 6.71
C GLN A 17 0.89 -1.45 7.70
N GLY A 18 0.32 -0.32 7.29
CA GLY A 18 -0.61 0.45 8.11
C GLY A 18 -1.88 -0.32 8.53
N VAL A 19 -2.19 -1.45 7.90
CA VAL A 19 -3.29 -2.33 8.32
C VAL A 19 -3.07 -2.87 9.75
N LEU A 20 -1.83 -3.01 10.20
CA LEU A 20 -1.52 -3.40 11.59
C LEU A 20 -2.12 -2.41 12.59
N ALA A 21 -1.98 -1.11 12.33
CA ALA A 21 -2.58 -0.07 13.17
C ALA A 21 -4.12 -0.11 13.14
N VAL A 22 -4.72 -0.47 12.00
CA VAL A 22 -6.18 -0.67 11.91
C VAL A 22 -6.63 -1.82 12.79
N HIS A 23 -5.93 -2.96 12.77
CA HIS A 23 -6.23 -4.10 13.63
C HIS A 23 -6.04 -3.76 15.12
N MET A 24 -5.00 -3.01 15.47
CA MET A 24 -4.79 -2.52 16.83
C MET A 24 -5.93 -1.59 17.30
N THR A 25 -6.35 -0.64 16.45
CA THR A 25 -7.47 0.25 16.76
C THR A 25 -8.75 -0.54 17.00
N ARG A 26 -9.07 -1.49 16.13
CA ARG A 26 -10.25 -2.37 16.29
C ARG A 26 -10.18 -3.21 17.58
N ALA A 27 -9.00 -3.69 17.95
CA ALA A 27 -8.81 -4.42 19.21
C ALA A 27 -9.10 -3.54 20.43
N ILE A 28 -8.64 -2.28 20.40
CA ILE A 28 -8.91 -1.29 21.46
C ILE A 28 -10.41 -0.97 21.53
N GLU A 29 -11.05 -0.73 20.39
CA GLU A 29 -12.50 -0.47 20.32
C GLU A 29 -13.31 -1.64 20.89
N ALA A 30 -12.97 -2.87 20.51
CA ALA A 30 -13.64 -4.08 21.00
C ALA A 30 -13.46 -4.32 22.49
N ALA A 31 -12.28 -3.99 23.03
CA ALA A 31 -11.96 -4.16 24.46
C ALA A 31 -12.42 -2.97 25.32
N GLY A 32 -12.73 -1.81 24.72
CA GLY A 32 -13.15 -0.60 25.40
C GLY A 32 -12.01 0.24 25.97
N SER A 33 -10.80 -0.28 26.11
CA SER A 33 -9.61 0.48 26.52
C SER A 33 -8.32 -0.15 26.00
N ILE A 34 -7.23 0.62 26.01
CA ILE A 34 -5.88 0.15 25.64
C ILE A 34 -5.42 -0.94 26.62
N GLU A 35 -5.66 -0.75 27.91
CA GLU A 35 -5.27 -1.68 28.96
C GLU A 35 -5.96 -3.04 28.79
N ALA A 36 -7.26 -3.02 28.49
CA ALA A 36 -8.04 -4.25 28.25
C ALA A 36 -7.61 -4.95 26.93
N ALA A 37 -7.18 -4.19 25.94
CA ALA A 37 -6.66 -4.70 24.68
C ALA A 37 -5.22 -5.22 24.77
N GLY A 38 -4.46 -4.94 25.83
CA GLY A 38 -3.02 -5.09 25.94
C GLY A 38 -2.48 -6.40 25.38
N LYS A 39 -3.03 -7.55 25.82
CA LYS A 39 -2.63 -8.86 25.30
C LYS A 39 -2.77 -8.99 23.78
N THR A 40 -3.87 -8.49 23.22
CA THR A 40 -4.13 -8.54 21.78
C THR A 40 -3.17 -7.62 21.03
N LEU A 41 -2.84 -6.47 21.59
CA LEU A 41 -1.87 -5.53 20.99
C LEU A 41 -0.47 -6.15 20.96
N ASP A 42 -0.03 -6.77 22.06
CA ASP A 42 1.26 -7.48 22.13
C ASP A 42 1.33 -8.60 21.10
N GLU A 43 0.25 -9.36 20.94
CA GLU A 43 0.15 -10.43 19.95
C GLU A 43 0.26 -9.88 18.52
N ILE A 44 -0.44 -8.78 18.18
CA ILE A 44 -0.36 -8.13 16.85
C ILE A 44 1.08 -7.66 16.57
N LEU A 45 1.76 -7.06 17.56
CA LEU A 45 3.15 -6.64 17.43
C LEU A 45 4.10 -7.83 17.23
N ALA A 46 3.91 -8.91 17.98
CA ALA A 46 4.70 -10.13 17.82
C ALA A 46 4.48 -10.74 16.42
N VAL A 47 3.24 -10.81 15.95
CA VAL A 47 2.90 -11.29 14.61
C VAL A 47 3.54 -10.40 13.54
N ALA A 48 3.57 -9.08 13.71
CA ALA A 48 4.27 -8.18 12.79
C ALA A 48 5.78 -8.52 12.67
N ALA A 49 6.42 -8.85 13.80
CA ALA A 49 7.81 -9.31 13.78
C ALA A 49 7.97 -10.67 13.08
N LEU A 50 7.05 -11.61 13.29
CA LEU A 50 7.05 -12.91 12.59
C LEU A 50 6.85 -12.74 11.07
N ILE A 51 5.96 -11.83 10.63
CA ILE A 51 5.77 -11.48 9.23
C ILE A 51 7.10 -10.99 8.61
N GLY A 52 7.80 -10.09 9.28
CA GLY A 52 9.10 -9.59 8.84
C GLY A 52 10.17 -10.69 8.73
N ALA A 53 10.22 -11.58 9.73
CA ALA A 53 11.16 -12.71 9.75
C ALA A 53 10.87 -13.72 8.64
N ALA A 54 9.60 -14.12 8.47
CA ALA A 54 9.17 -15.05 7.43
C ALA A 54 9.39 -14.46 6.04
N GLY A 55 9.07 -13.18 5.84
CA GLY A 55 9.33 -12.46 4.61
C GLY A 55 10.82 -12.43 4.25
N THR A 56 11.68 -12.11 5.22
CA THR A 56 13.14 -12.10 5.02
C THR A 56 13.67 -13.48 4.66
N ARG A 57 13.17 -14.54 5.30
CA ARG A 57 13.51 -15.92 4.96
C ARG A 57 13.08 -16.22 3.52
N ARG A 58 11.85 -15.90 3.14
CA ARG A 58 11.31 -16.16 1.81
C ARG A 58 12.12 -15.48 0.72
N VAL A 59 12.53 -14.24 0.92
CA VAL A 59 13.38 -13.49 -0.03
C VAL A 59 14.70 -14.23 -0.32
N ARG A 60 15.31 -14.82 0.71
CA ARG A 60 16.53 -15.64 0.54
C ARG A 60 16.25 -16.93 -0.25
N GLU A 61 15.14 -17.61 0.01
CA GLU A 61 14.72 -18.82 -0.71
C GLU A 61 14.43 -18.52 -2.19
N LEU A 62 13.85 -17.36 -2.50
CA LEU A 62 13.62 -16.88 -3.86
C LEU A 62 14.91 -16.42 -4.57
N GLY A 63 16.03 -16.36 -3.86
CA GLY A 63 17.29 -15.82 -4.39
C GLY A 63 17.25 -14.30 -4.61
N LEU A 64 16.27 -13.61 -4.02
CA LEU A 64 16.18 -12.17 -4.03
C LEU A 64 17.08 -11.63 -2.91
N ASN A 65 18.16 -10.97 -3.27
CA ASN A 65 19.04 -10.33 -2.31
C ASN A 65 19.47 -8.97 -2.86
N PRO A 66 18.52 -8.01 -2.99
CA PRO A 66 18.84 -6.70 -3.52
C PRO A 66 19.80 -6.00 -2.58
N LYS A 67 20.96 -5.65 -3.10
CA LYS A 67 21.91 -4.77 -2.41
C LYS A 67 21.40 -3.33 -2.54
N TYR A 68 21.83 -2.49 -1.62
CA TYR A 68 21.53 -1.06 -1.68
C TYR A 68 21.93 -0.49 -3.06
N GLY A 69 20.98 0.19 -3.72
CA GLY A 69 21.18 0.76 -5.06
C GLY A 69 20.92 -0.19 -6.25
N GLU A 70 20.59 -1.46 -6.00
CA GLU A 70 20.14 -2.39 -7.04
C GLU A 70 18.62 -2.33 -7.24
N ALA A 71 18.15 -2.88 -8.37
CA ALA A 71 16.72 -3.00 -8.66
C ALA A 71 16.02 -3.79 -7.55
N SER A 72 14.99 -3.19 -6.95
CA SER A 72 14.20 -3.84 -5.90
C SER A 72 13.10 -4.72 -6.50
N PRO A 73 12.49 -5.63 -5.71
CA PRO A 73 11.37 -6.44 -6.18
C PRO A 73 10.04 -5.69 -6.27
N MET A 74 10.05 -4.37 -6.14
CA MET A 74 8.85 -3.52 -6.30
C MET A 74 9.14 -2.29 -7.16
N LEU A 75 8.26 -2.04 -8.14
CA LEU A 75 8.37 -0.96 -9.11
C LEU A 75 7.10 -0.08 -9.10
N SER A 76 7.26 1.19 -8.77
CA SER A 76 6.20 2.20 -8.90
C SER A 76 6.06 2.62 -10.36
N VAL A 77 4.83 2.65 -10.87
CA VAL A 77 4.45 3.06 -12.23
C VAL A 77 3.44 4.19 -12.11
N LYS A 78 3.85 5.42 -12.44
CA LYS A 78 3.00 6.63 -12.40
C LYS A 78 2.70 7.09 -13.82
N GLY A 79 1.48 7.55 -14.08
CA GLY A 79 1.06 8.05 -15.38
C GLY A 79 0.61 6.96 -16.38
N ALA A 80 0.26 5.77 -15.87
CA ALA A 80 -0.29 4.68 -16.66
C ALA A 80 -1.59 4.15 -16.01
N THR A 81 -2.61 3.86 -16.80
CA THR A 81 -3.83 3.22 -16.31
C THR A 81 -3.57 1.74 -16.00
N ARG A 82 -4.49 1.13 -15.26
CA ARG A 82 -4.41 -0.30 -14.92
C ARG A 82 -4.32 -1.17 -16.17
N GLU A 83 -5.13 -0.89 -17.18
CA GLU A 83 -5.16 -1.65 -18.45
C GLU A 83 -3.83 -1.54 -19.20
N GLN A 84 -3.21 -0.35 -19.20
CA GLN A 84 -1.90 -0.13 -19.80
C GLN A 84 -0.81 -0.93 -19.07
N VAL A 85 -0.84 -0.94 -17.74
CA VAL A 85 0.09 -1.73 -16.90
C VAL A 85 -0.10 -3.22 -17.15
N GLU A 86 -1.35 -3.73 -17.15
CA GLU A 86 -1.65 -5.13 -17.43
C GLU A 86 -1.21 -5.56 -18.84
N ALA A 87 -1.35 -4.66 -19.84
CA ALA A 87 -0.86 -4.91 -21.18
C ALA A 87 0.67 -5.03 -21.24
N LEU A 88 1.40 -4.20 -20.48
CA LEU A 88 2.86 -4.33 -20.36
C LEU A 88 3.25 -5.65 -19.68
N VAL A 89 2.61 -6.00 -18.56
CA VAL A 89 2.88 -7.26 -17.85
C VAL A 89 2.70 -8.48 -18.75
N LYS A 90 1.67 -8.47 -19.61
CA LYS A 90 1.41 -9.56 -20.56
C LYS A 90 2.49 -9.70 -21.64
N ARG A 91 3.19 -8.62 -22.00
CA ARG A 91 4.26 -8.64 -23.02
C ARG A 91 5.58 -9.13 -22.47
N VAL A 92 5.78 -9.04 -21.16
CA VAL A 92 7.00 -9.48 -20.51
C VAL A 92 6.94 -10.99 -20.29
N ASN A 93 8.02 -11.69 -20.72
CA ASN A 93 8.16 -13.10 -20.41
C ASN A 93 8.60 -13.28 -18.95
N ASN A 94 7.65 -13.65 -18.11
CA ASN A 94 7.86 -13.86 -16.67
C ASN A 94 8.56 -15.21 -16.44
N ALA A 95 9.85 -15.30 -16.76
CA ALA A 95 10.61 -16.54 -16.73
C ALA A 95 10.80 -17.11 -15.31
N ARG A 96 10.78 -16.24 -14.29
CA ARG A 96 11.02 -16.62 -12.88
C ARG A 96 9.76 -16.66 -12.04
N GLY A 97 8.76 -15.87 -12.39
CA GLY A 97 7.53 -15.80 -11.61
C GLY A 97 6.60 -14.67 -12.06
N PRO A 98 5.38 -14.62 -11.52
CA PRO A 98 4.43 -13.62 -11.95
C PRO A 98 4.85 -12.22 -11.50
N ILE A 99 4.73 -11.24 -12.41
CA ILE A 99 4.60 -9.84 -12.03
C ILE A 99 3.14 -9.60 -11.64
N SER A 100 2.91 -9.05 -10.46
CA SER A 100 1.57 -8.71 -9.97
C SER A 100 1.44 -7.21 -9.72
N ILE A 101 0.25 -6.66 -9.92
CA ILE A 101 -0.08 -5.33 -9.42
C ILE A 101 -0.30 -5.48 -7.91
N ALA A 102 0.67 -5.03 -7.15
CA ALA A 102 0.71 -5.14 -5.69
C ALA A 102 -0.19 -4.09 -5.03
N VAL A 103 -0.13 -2.84 -5.54
CA VAL A 103 -0.87 -1.71 -4.99
C VAL A 103 -1.46 -0.86 -6.12
N THR A 104 -2.70 -0.41 -5.97
CA THR A 104 -3.33 0.63 -6.78
C THR A 104 -3.55 1.87 -5.91
N ASN A 105 -2.70 2.88 -6.09
CA ASN A 105 -2.76 4.12 -5.31
C ASN A 105 -3.76 5.13 -5.87
N SER A 106 -3.90 5.19 -7.19
CA SER A 106 -4.88 5.99 -7.92
C SER A 106 -5.16 5.36 -9.28
N ASP A 107 -6.05 5.96 -10.08
CA ASP A 107 -6.40 5.47 -11.42
C ASP A 107 -5.20 5.36 -12.38
N ASN A 108 -4.12 6.10 -12.08
CA ASN A 108 -2.90 6.14 -12.90
C ASN A 108 -1.60 5.97 -12.10
N HIS A 109 -1.68 5.41 -10.90
CA HIS A 109 -0.50 5.12 -10.07
C HIS A 109 -0.61 3.72 -9.47
N HIS A 110 0.23 2.83 -9.94
CA HIS A 110 0.29 1.43 -9.54
C HIS A 110 1.68 1.07 -9.02
N VAL A 111 1.76 0.08 -8.14
CA VAL A 111 3.02 -0.54 -7.74
C VAL A 111 2.97 -2.00 -8.15
N LEU A 112 4.01 -2.42 -8.86
CA LEU A 112 4.20 -3.80 -9.29
C LEU A 112 5.14 -4.52 -8.34
N SER A 113 4.93 -5.81 -8.18
CA SER A 113 5.78 -6.70 -7.41
C SER A 113 6.17 -7.91 -8.26
N GLY A 114 7.44 -8.29 -8.21
CA GLY A 114 7.97 -9.39 -9.01
C GLY A 114 9.48 -9.54 -8.84
N TYR A 115 10.08 -10.42 -9.65
CA TYR A 115 11.53 -10.52 -9.71
C TYR A 115 12.14 -9.23 -10.31
N PRO A 116 13.25 -8.72 -9.77
CA PRO A 116 13.86 -7.49 -10.27
C PRO A 116 14.19 -7.52 -11.76
N GLU A 117 14.62 -8.66 -12.28
CA GLU A 117 14.96 -8.85 -13.69
C GLU A 117 13.72 -8.76 -14.59
N ASP A 118 12.59 -9.32 -14.14
CA ASP A 118 11.33 -9.26 -14.87
C ASP A 118 10.76 -7.82 -14.83
N LEU A 119 10.89 -7.13 -13.69
CA LEU A 119 10.52 -5.71 -13.57
C LEU A 119 11.41 -4.82 -14.44
N ALA A 120 12.71 -5.11 -14.56
CA ALA A 120 13.61 -4.41 -15.48
C ALA A 120 13.23 -4.63 -16.94
N ALA A 121 12.85 -5.85 -17.31
CA ALA A 121 12.33 -6.14 -18.65
C ALA A 121 11.04 -5.37 -18.94
N LEU A 122 10.16 -5.24 -17.95
CA LEU A 122 8.93 -4.42 -18.04
C LEU A 122 9.27 -2.94 -18.25
N ALA A 123 10.25 -2.41 -17.54
CA ALA A 123 10.68 -1.02 -17.71
C ALA A 123 11.20 -0.74 -19.13
N LEU A 124 11.99 -1.68 -19.70
CA LEU A 124 12.44 -1.58 -21.09
C LEU A 124 11.29 -1.65 -22.08
N GLU A 125 10.28 -2.48 -21.83
CA GLU A 125 9.10 -2.58 -22.67
C GLU A 125 8.25 -1.31 -22.61
N ALA A 126 8.13 -0.69 -21.44
CA ALA A 126 7.47 0.61 -21.30
C ALA A 126 8.18 1.72 -22.11
N GLU A 127 9.51 1.72 -22.11
CA GLU A 127 10.32 2.65 -22.91
C GLU A 127 10.13 2.42 -24.42
N ARG A 128 10.08 1.17 -24.86
CA ARG A 128 9.80 0.82 -26.26
C ARG A 128 8.42 1.29 -26.69
N GLU A 129 7.41 1.08 -25.88
CA GLU A 129 6.04 1.55 -26.14
C GLU A 129 5.98 3.08 -26.23
N HIS A 130 6.65 3.77 -25.30
CA HIS A 130 6.78 5.24 -25.35
C HIS A 130 7.37 5.71 -26.68
N LYS A 131 8.52 5.16 -27.08
CA LYS A 131 9.21 5.51 -28.32
C LYS A 131 8.35 5.21 -29.55
N HIS A 132 7.64 4.09 -29.54
CA HIS A 132 6.74 3.71 -30.62
C HIS A 132 5.58 4.70 -30.78
N GLN A 133 4.90 5.03 -29.69
CA GLN A 133 3.79 5.99 -29.71
C GLN A 133 4.24 7.41 -30.06
N ALA A 134 5.40 7.85 -29.56
CA ALA A 134 5.97 9.14 -29.92
C ALA A 134 6.22 9.25 -31.44
N LYS A 135 6.79 8.21 -32.06
CA LYS A 135 6.99 8.15 -33.52
C LYS A 135 5.69 8.16 -34.32
N LEU A 136 4.67 7.43 -33.86
CA LEU A 136 3.35 7.44 -34.49
C LEU A 136 2.69 8.82 -34.41
N ARG A 137 2.88 9.53 -33.31
CA ARG A 137 2.37 10.89 -33.12
C ARG A 137 3.07 11.87 -34.05
N GLU A 138 4.40 11.80 -34.24
CA GLU A 138 5.14 12.60 -35.21
C GLU A 138 4.62 12.36 -36.62
N GLN A 139 4.25 11.15 -36.96
CA GLN A 139 3.67 10.76 -38.23
C GLN A 139 2.16 11.09 -38.33
N LYS A 140 1.55 11.74 -37.33
CA LYS A 140 0.11 12.04 -37.25
C LYS A 140 -0.80 10.79 -37.28
N LEU A 141 -0.25 9.63 -36.94
CA LEU A 141 -0.98 8.35 -36.88
C LEU A 141 -1.51 8.02 -35.44
N HIS A 142 -1.19 8.88 -34.49
CA HIS A 142 -1.65 8.75 -33.09
C HIS A 142 -2.24 10.07 -32.60
N GLY A 143 -3.51 10.07 -32.25
CA GLY A 143 -4.25 11.29 -31.86
C GLY A 143 -4.34 11.51 -30.34
N GLY A 144 -3.90 10.56 -29.52
CA GLY A 144 -3.99 10.61 -28.06
C GLY A 144 -2.73 11.13 -27.36
N THR A 145 -2.77 11.11 -26.03
CA THR A 145 -1.57 11.35 -25.21
C THR A 145 -0.61 10.19 -25.38
N VAL A 146 0.67 10.49 -25.61
CA VAL A 146 1.73 9.48 -25.71
C VAL A 146 1.92 8.84 -24.33
N PHE A 147 1.96 7.51 -24.29
CA PHE A 147 2.28 6.76 -23.11
C PHE A 147 3.70 7.10 -22.62
N ASN A 148 3.81 7.67 -21.44
CA ASN A 148 5.09 8.08 -20.85
C ASN A 148 5.04 7.95 -19.32
N PRO A 149 5.04 6.71 -18.78
CA PRO A 149 5.00 6.51 -17.35
C PRO A 149 6.34 6.86 -16.69
N THR A 150 6.26 7.38 -15.48
CA THR A 150 7.42 7.46 -14.58
C THR A 150 7.57 6.14 -13.84
N LEU A 151 8.75 5.54 -13.92
CA LEU A 151 9.10 4.27 -13.29
C LEU A 151 10.14 4.51 -12.20
N GLU A 152 9.89 3.98 -11.00
CA GLU A 152 10.75 4.18 -9.84
C GLU A 152 10.78 2.91 -8.99
N TYR A 153 11.95 2.33 -8.76
CA TYR A 153 12.10 1.23 -7.82
C TYR A 153 11.90 1.71 -6.39
N LEU A 154 11.11 0.98 -5.62
CA LEU A 154 10.93 1.29 -4.21
C LEU A 154 12.11 0.76 -3.38
N GLU A 155 12.47 1.45 -2.32
CA GLU A 155 13.55 1.04 -1.41
C GLU A 155 13.07 -0.07 -0.44
N VAL A 156 12.68 -1.22 -1.00
CA VAL A 156 12.20 -2.38 -0.26
C VAL A 156 12.89 -3.65 -0.73
N THR A 157 13.00 -4.62 0.16
CA THR A 157 13.68 -5.89 -0.13
C THR A 157 12.72 -7.05 -0.38
N LEU A 158 11.44 -6.89 0.00
CA LEU A 158 10.41 -7.91 -0.13
C LEU A 158 9.46 -7.58 -1.29
N PRO A 159 9.05 -8.58 -2.10
CA PRO A 159 7.99 -8.43 -3.10
C PRO A 159 6.61 -8.47 -2.40
N PHE A 160 6.30 -7.42 -1.62
CA PHE A 160 5.04 -7.32 -0.89
C PHE A 160 3.81 -7.40 -1.80
N HIS A 161 2.69 -7.85 -1.25
CA HIS A 161 1.40 -7.94 -1.93
C HIS A 161 1.47 -8.77 -3.22
N SER A 162 2.15 -9.91 -3.15
CA SER A 162 2.46 -10.76 -4.30
C SER A 162 2.31 -12.24 -3.96
N PRO A 163 1.88 -13.07 -4.93
CA PRO A 163 1.87 -14.53 -4.78
C PRO A 163 3.24 -15.13 -4.42
N LEU A 164 4.34 -14.44 -4.70
CA LEU A 164 5.69 -14.86 -4.31
C LEU A 164 5.85 -15.00 -2.78
N MET A 165 5.01 -14.31 -2.02
CA MET A 165 5.05 -14.29 -0.55
C MET A 165 4.10 -15.31 0.10
N ALA A 166 3.38 -16.13 -0.65
CA ALA A 166 2.41 -17.08 -0.10
C ALA A 166 3.01 -18.02 0.96
N GLU A 167 4.23 -18.55 0.71
CA GLU A 167 4.91 -19.42 1.68
C GLU A 167 5.35 -18.67 2.95
N ALA A 168 5.61 -17.37 2.87
CA ALA A 168 5.90 -16.56 4.06
C ALA A 168 4.64 -16.38 4.94
N VAL A 169 3.46 -16.34 4.36
CA VAL A 169 2.19 -16.36 5.11
C VAL A 169 2.07 -17.67 5.91
N GLU A 170 2.23 -18.81 5.24
CA GLU A 170 2.15 -20.13 5.91
C GLU A 170 3.20 -20.29 7.01
N GLN A 171 4.42 -19.81 6.77
CA GLN A 171 5.48 -19.83 7.77
C GLN A 171 5.13 -18.94 8.99
N THR A 172 4.55 -17.76 8.75
CA THR A 172 4.11 -16.85 9.81
C THR A 172 3.05 -17.53 10.69
N VAL A 173 2.03 -18.15 10.07
CA VAL A 173 0.96 -18.86 10.78
C VAL A 173 1.51 -20.02 11.60
N SER A 174 2.43 -20.81 11.02
CA SER A 174 3.08 -21.92 11.69
C SER A 174 3.85 -21.47 12.95
N TRP A 175 4.64 -20.40 12.85
CA TRP A 175 5.38 -19.86 13.99
C TRP A 175 4.48 -19.27 15.06
N ALA A 176 3.45 -18.54 14.66
CA ALA A 176 2.47 -17.97 15.56
C ALA A 176 1.71 -19.06 16.34
N GLY A 177 1.34 -20.16 15.66
CA GLY A 177 0.72 -21.33 16.30
C GLY A 177 1.63 -21.97 17.35
N ALA A 178 2.94 -22.08 17.08
CA ALA A 178 3.92 -22.57 18.06
C ALA A 178 4.08 -21.63 19.28
N CYS A 179 3.79 -20.33 19.11
CA CYS A 179 3.75 -19.35 20.20
C CYS A 179 2.38 -19.31 20.94
N GLY A 180 1.39 -20.08 20.50
CA GLY A 180 0.02 -20.06 21.07
C GLY A 180 -0.80 -18.84 20.67
N PHE A 181 -0.45 -18.15 19.56
CA PHE A 181 -1.21 -17.01 19.06
C PHE A 181 -2.42 -17.46 18.23
N ASP A 182 -3.38 -16.57 18.09
CA ASP A 182 -4.58 -16.76 17.27
C ASP A 182 -4.17 -16.90 15.77
N GLN A 183 -4.34 -18.11 15.24
CA GLN A 183 -3.89 -18.43 13.87
C GLN A 183 -4.75 -17.77 12.79
N ASP A 184 -6.06 -17.58 13.02
CA ASP A 184 -6.96 -16.96 12.05
C ASP A 184 -6.64 -15.46 11.92
N ARG A 185 -6.44 -14.78 13.05
CA ARG A 185 -5.98 -13.39 13.08
C ARG A 185 -4.61 -13.25 12.45
N THR A 186 -3.68 -14.15 12.79
CA THR A 186 -2.33 -14.16 12.24
C THR A 186 -2.35 -14.30 10.72
N ARG A 187 -3.15 -15.24 10.20
CA ARG A 187 -3.31 -15.45 8.77
C ARG A 187 -3.84 -14.20 8.09
N ALA A 188 -4.92 -13.62 8.62
CA ALA A 188 -5.51 -12.40 8.06
C ALA A 188 -4.48 -11.25 7.99
N LEU A 189 -3.72 -11.00 9.07
CA LEU A 189 -2.67 -10.00 9.11
C LEU A 189 -1.54 -10.28 8.11
N ALA A 190 -1.07 -11.53 8.04
CA ALA A 190 0.00 -11.91 7.14
C ALA A 190 -0.41 -11.81 5.66
N GLU A 191 -1.63 -12.23 5.32
CA GLU A 191 -2.18 -12.09 3.97
C GLU A 191 -2.35 -10.62 3.57
N GLU A 192 -2.87 -9.78 4.47
CA GLU A 192 -3.05 -8.34 4.18
C GLU A 192 -1.71 -7.63 3.96
N VAL A 193 -0.63 -8.02 4.66
CA VAL A 193 0.68 -7.38 4.54
C VAL A 193 1.51 -7.97 3.40
N LEU A 194 1.46 -9.29 3.18
CA LEU A 194 2.39 -9.97 2.27
C LEU A 194 1.78 -10.36 0.94
N LEU A 195 0.49 -10.70 0.89
CA LEU A 195 -0.11 -11.41 -0.24
C LEU A 195 -1.16 -10.61 -0.98
N ASN A 196 -2.10 -10.00 -0.24
CA ASN A 196 -3.28 -9.40 -0.83
C ASN A 196 -2.98 -8.07 -1.53
N HIS A 197 -3.55 -7.87 -2.72
CA HIS A 197 -3.53 -6.60 -3.43
C HIS A 197 -4.13 -5.48 -2.58
N VAL A 198 -3.48 -4.32 -2.54
CA VAL A 198 -3.97 -3.11 -1.87
C VAL A 198 -4.61 -2.18 -2.89
N ASP A 199 -5.93 -2.15 -2.95
CA ASP A 199 -6.66 -1.14 -3.72
C ASP A 199 -6.94 0.09 -2.84
N TRP A 200 -5.91 0.93 -2.68
CA TRP A 200 -6.01 2.16 -1.90
C TRP A 200 -6.99 3.14 -2.51
N ASN A 201 -6.98 3.27 -3.84
CA ASN A 201 -7.89 4.14 -4.58
C ASN A 201 -9.36 3.80 -4.28
N ALA A 202 -9.72 2.52 -4.39
CA ALA A 202 -11.09 2.08 -4.09
C ALA A 202 -11.45 2.26 -2.60
N ARG A 203 -10.50 1.96 -1.68
CA ARG A 203 -10.71 2.14 -0.24
C ARG A 203 -10.99 3.60 0.12
N VAL A 204 -10.22 4.55 -0.42
CA VAL A 204 -10.44 5.99 -0.19
C VAL A 204 -11.73 6.45 -0.84
N LYS A 205 -12.02 6.06 -2.10
CA LYS A 205 -13.26 6.40 -2.78
C LYS A 205 -14.52 5.88 -2.06
N ALA A 206 -14.43 4.73 -1.42
CA ALA A 206 -15.55 4.17 -0.64
C ALA A 206 -15.95 5.05 0.56
N LEU A 207 -15.04 5.85 1.11
CA LEU A 207 -15.35 6.80 2.18
C LEU A 207 -16.32 7.89 1.72
N PHE A 208 -16.26 8.29 0.45
CA PHE A 208 -17.13 9.33 -0.11
C PHE A 208 -18.60 8.90 -0.14
N ASN A 209 -18.85 7.59 -0.21
CA ASN A 209 -20.19 7.03 -0.19
C ASN A 209 -20.75 6.89 1.25
N ALA A 210 -19.87 6.99 2.26
CA ALA A 210 -20.24 6.75 3.66
C ALA A 210 -20.61 8.04 4.41
N ALA A 211 -20.20 9.22 3.91
CA ALA A 211 -20.43 10.49 4.57
C ALA A 211 -20.55 11.65 3.55
N ASP A 212 -21.15 12.77 3.97
CA ASP A 212 -21.19 14.01 3.18
C ASP A 212 -19.74 14.52 2.97
N PRO A 213 -19.25 14.60 1.73
CA PRO A 213 -17.87 15.03 1.47
C PRO A 213 -17.54 16.41 2.02
N ALA A 214 -18.52 17.31 2.09
CA ALA A 214 -18.35 18.67 2.63
C ALA A 214 -18.09 18.68 4.15
N LYS A 215 -18.34 17.56 4.84
CA LYS A 215 -18.16 17.40 6.29
C LYS A 215 -17.11 16.36 6.64
N LEU A 216 -16.46 15.78 5.63
CA LEU A 216 -15.47 14.72 5.81
C LEU A 216 -14.06 15.34 5.89
N TRP A 217 -13.35 14.98 6.93
CA TRP A 217 -11.94 15.28 7.10
C TRP A 217 -11.16 13.97 7.16
N ILE A 218 -10.03 13.94 6.47
CA ILE A 218 -9.08 12.83 6.54
C ILE A 218 -7.89 13.28 7.36
N VAL A 219 -7.56 12.52 8.40
CA VAL A 219 -6.40 12.78 9.25
C VAL A 219 -5.34 11.74 8.94
N ASP A 220 -4.20 12.19 8.41
CA ASP A 220 -3.02 11.35 8.20
C ASP A 220 -2.18 11.36 9.48
N LEU A 221 -2.06 10.20 10.12
CA LEU A 221 -1.29 10.02 11.37
C LEU A 221 0.18 9.64 11.11
N GLY A 222 0.59 9.57 9.84
CA GLY A 222 1.97 9.26 9.46
C GLY A 222 2.34 7.77 9.48
N PRO A 223 3.62 7.45 9.53
CA PRO A 223 4.77 8.37 9.63
C PRO A 223 5.05 9.10 8.30
N GLY A 224 5.47 10.35 8.40
CA GLY A 224 5.73 11.23 7.25
C GLY A 224 4.47 11.65 6.50
N ASN A 225 4.62 12.25 5.31
CA ASN A 225 3.53 12.84 4.52
C ASN A 225 3.17 12.06 3.24
N THR A 226 3.60 10.82 3.14
CA THR A 226 3.38 10.01 1.93
C THR A 226 1.90 9.72 1.71
N LEU A 227 1.18 9.36 2.78
CA LEU A 227 -0.25 9.07 2.69
C LEU A 227 -1.06 10.32 2.39
N GLY A 228 -0.75 11.46 3.01
CA GLY A 228 -1.39 12.73 2.72
C GLY A 228 -1.31 13.09 1.24
N LYS A 229 -0.13 12.90 0.60
CA LYS A 229 0.05 13.10 -0.85
C LYS A 229 -0.75 12.12 -1.69
N LEU A 230 -0.77 10.82 -1.33
CA LEU A 230 -1.54 9.81 -2.05
C LEU A 230 -3.04 10.09 -1.95
N ILE A 231 -3.53 10.43 -0.76
CA ILE A 231 -4.93 10.79 -0.52
C ILE A 231 -5.29 12.08 -1.27
N GLY A 232 -4.45 13.12 -1.20
CA GLY A 232 -4.66 14.38 -1.90
C GLY A 232 -4.96 14.19 -3.39
N ASN A 233 -4.25 13.29 -4.06
CA ASN A 233 -4.49 12.95 -5.46
C ASN A 233 -5.87 12.30 -5.70
N VAL A 234 -6.35 11.51 -4.76
CA VAL A 234 -7.65 10.81 -4.88
C VAL A 234 -8.82 11.75 -4.56
N VAL A 235 -8.65 12.67 -3.58
CA VAL A 235 -9.71 13.58 -3.13
C VAL A 235 -9.72 14.94 -3.85
N GLN A 236 -8.83 15.15 -4.79
CA GLN A 236 -8.73 16.41 -5.53
C GLN A 236 -10.09 16.78 -6.18
N GLY A 237 -10.58 18.00 -5.88
CA GLY A 237 -11.84 18.50 -6.41
C GLY A 237 -13.10 18.00 -5.69
N THR A 238 -12.98 17.19 -4.64
CA THR A 238 -14.13 16.67 -3.86
C THR A 238 -14.59 17.60 -2.73
N GLY A 239 -13.77 18.56 -2.32
CA GLY A 239 -14.02 19.40 -1.14
C GLY A 239 -13.59 18.76 0.19
N ILE A 240 -13.07 17.54 0.18
CA ILE A 240 -12.61 16.85 1.40
C ILE A 240 -11.30 17.47 1.88
N GLY A 241 -11.26 17.86 3.15
CA GLY A 241 -10.04 18.33 3.80
C GLY A 241 -9.10 17.19 4.18
N VAL A 242 -7.79 17.39 3.97
CA VAL A 242 -6.75 16.45 4.45
C VAL A 242 -5.87 17.19 5.46
N VAL A 243 -5.74 16.63 6.66
CA VAL A 243 -4.91 17.16 7.74
C VAL A 243 -3.79 16.16 8.01
N GLU A 244 -2.56 16.64 7.90
CA GLU A 244 -1.39 15.87 8.31
C GLU A 244 -1.16 16.10 9.82
N ALA A 245 -1.19 15.03 10.60
CA ALA A 245 -1.00 15.07 12.06
C ALA A 245 0.24 14.24 12.47
N THR A 246 1.32 14.38 11.71
CA THR A 246 2.54 13.60 11.87
C THR A 246 3.46 14.16 12.95
N THR A 247 3.33 15.46 13.26
CA THR A 247 4.10 16.16 14.31
C THR A 247 3.20 16.63 15.46
N LEU A 248 3.80 16.94 16.62
CA LEU A 248 3.06 17.50 17.76
C LEU A 248 2.42 18.87 17.46
N SER A 249 3.06 19.68 16.61
CA SER A 249 2.53 20.97 16.17
C SER A 249 1.31 20.81 15.27
N GLU A 250 1.31 19.83 14.37
CA GLU A 250 0.17 19.51 13.50
C GLU A 250 -0.99 18.92 14.30
N ARG A 251 -0.70 18.12 15.34
CA ARG A 251 -1.73 17.62 16.27
C ARG A 251 -2.43 18.73 17.04
N SER A 252 -1.76 19.85 17.32
CA SER A 252 -2.39 21.01 17.95
C SER A 252 -3.42 21.68 17.03
N THR A 253 -3.23 21.59 15.70
CA THR A 253 -4.17 22.13 14.71
C THR A 253 -5.49 21.35 14.73
N LEU A 254 -5.47 20.05 15.07
CA LEU A 254 -6.70 19.27 15.25
C LEU A 254 -7.59 19.79 16.37
N SER A 255 -7.01 20.46 17.38
CA SER A 255 -7.77 21.07 18.48
C SER A 255 -8.47 22.37 18.08
N THR A 256 -8.05 23.01 16.99
CA THR A 256 -8.64 24.27 16.50
C THR A 256 -9.80 24.07 15.53
N LEU A 257 -9.92 22.88 14.89
CA LEU A 257 -11.05 22.52 14.03
C LEU A 257 -12.39 22.37 14.80
N GLU A 258 -12.36 22.49 16.13
CA GLU A 258 -13.55 22.42 16.99
C GLU A 258 -14.23 23.77 17.19
N SER A 259 -13.69 24.89 16.70
CA SER A 259 -14.17 26.24 16.99
C SER A 259 -14.92 26.93 15.85
N GLU A 260 -15.08 26.28 14.72
CA GLU A 260 -15.90 26.72 13.59
C GLU A 260 -17.08 25.76 13.35
#